data_b11921ad4d46668cdf8bcba1788a47e7
#
_entry.id   b11921ad4d46668cdf8bcba1788a47e7
#
_cell.length_a   1.000
_cell.length_b   1.000
_cell.length_c   1.000
_cell.angle_alpha   90.00
_cell.angle_beta   90.00
_cell.angle_gamma   90.00
#
_symmetry.space_group_name_H-M   'P 1'
#
loop_
_entity.id
_entity.type
_entity.pdbx_description
1 polymer ?
#
loop_
_entity_poly.entity_id
_entity_poly.type
_entity_poly.pdbx_seq_one_letter_code
_entity_poly.pdbx_strand_id
1 'polypeptide(L)'
;MRPIVLGVVGDSAAGKTTITRGLVRILGEEQVTAVATDDYHRYDRKQRAERGITPLNPECNYMDIMAQHLAHLRRGEAILKPVYVHSDGTFGPPVYVDPNPFAVVEGLLGYHSETMRDCYDVRVYLAPPEELRRKWKVARDTSRRGYTTDQVLAELDNREADSAAHIRPQERHADMVVAFQPAGDGDNPHVLDAQVILRDFLPHPDLSPFIGSGKGGITLEEHASERHLGIPGTMDPGVGNEIEEAIWEKLHFATHLRSERLGEYTIGTDLHRSESLALVQLLILYHLVTAKAALALGGEGPRTDAGNGKANEAKAGSAAQAESVSAVEA
;
A
#
# COMPACT_ATOMS: atom_id res chain seq x y z
N MET A 1 -0.86 -24.15 -3.97
CA MET A 1 -0.28 -22.89 -4.53
C MET A 1 -0.10 -21.93 -3.37
N ARG A 2 1.05 -21.25 -3.24
CA ARG A 2 1.25 -20.27 -2.17
C ARG A 2 0.32 -19.05 -2.36
N PRO A 3 -0.01 -18.33 -1.30
CA PRO A 3 -0.72 -17.07 -1.40
C PRO A 3 0.04 -16.02 -2.21
N ILE A 4 -0.69 -15.10 -2.84
CA ILE A 4 -0.16 -13.84 -3.35
C ILE A 4 -0.20 -12.83 -2.21
N VAL A 5 0.95 -12.22 -1.90
CA VAL A 5 1.08 -11.32 -0.75
C VAL A 5 1.16 -9.88 -1.24
N LEU A 6 0.16 -9.07 -0.85
CA LEU A 6 0.12 -7.62 -1.05
C LEU A 6 0.55 -6.90 0.23
N GLY A 7 1.49 -5.99 0.11
CA GLY A 7 1.78 -5.00 1.15
C GLY A 7 1.14 -3.65 0.83
N VAL A 8 0.51 -3.02 1.84
CA VAL A 8 -0.01 -1.65 1.74
C VAL A 8 0.56 -0.86 2.93
N VAL A 9 1.54 -0.03 2.66
CA VAL A 9 2.27 0.73 3.67
C VAL A 9 2.05 2.23 3.48
N GLY A 10 2.26 2.99 4.51
CA GLY A 10 2.11 4.44 4.54
C GLY A 10 1.85 4.93 5.95
N ASP A 11 1.92 6.23 6.14
CA ASP A 11 1.74 6.83 7.45
C ASP A 11 0.31 6.65 8.02
N SER A 12 0.14 6.96 9.30
CA SER A 12 -1.17 6.89 9.94
C SER A 12 -2.15 7.84 9.25
N ALA A 13 -3.34 7.34 8.94
CA ALA A 13 -4.40 8.02 8.19
C ALA A 13 -4.06 8.31 6.69
N ALA A 14 -3.13 7.60 6.09
CA ALA A 14 -2.84 7.71 4.65
C ALA A 14 -3.90 7.08 3.73
N GLY A 15 -4.96 6.47 4.25
CA GLY A 15 -6.01 5.81 3.45
C GLY A 15 -5.82 4.30 3.24
N LYS A 16 -4.83 3.67 3.88
CA LYS A 16 -4.53 2.22 3.76
C LYS A 16 -5.77 1.36 3.88
N THR A 17 -6.51 1.53 4.97
CA THR A 17 -7.71 0.73 5.26
C THR A 17 -8.84 0.94 4.23
N THR A 18 -8.91 2.10 3.57
CA THR A 18 -9.87 2.34 2.47
C THR A 18 -9.51 1.50 1.26
N ILE A 19 -8.23 1.49 0.87
CA ILE A 19 -7.73 0.65 -0.22
C ILE A 19 -7.93 -0.84 0.10
N THR A 20 -7.43 -1.29 1.25
CA THR A 20 -7.43 -2.73 1.60
C THR A 20 -8.84 -3.29 1.77
N ARG A 21 -9.75 -2.55 2.40
CA ARG A 21 -11.16 -2.97 2.50
C ARG A 21 -11.85 -3.03 1.14
N GLY A 22 -11.57 -2.08 0.25
CA GLY A 22 -12.07 -2.12 -1.12
C GLY A 22 -11.58 -3.37 -1.85
N LEU A 23 -10.28 -3.67 -1.80
CA LEU A 23 -9.70 -4.87 -2.41
C LEU A 23 -10.29 -6.16 -1.83
N VAL A 24 -10.48 -6.24 -0.51
CA VAL A 24 -11.12 -7.41 0.14
C VAL A 24 -12.56 -7.61 -0.36
N ARG A 25 -13.34 -6.53 -0.52
CA ARG A 25 -14.70 -6.62 -1.06
C ARG A 25 -14.74 -7.12 -2.50
N ILE A 26 -13.77 -6.70 -3.33
CA ILE A 26 -13.70 -7.08 -4.75
C ILE A 26 -13.21 -8.51 -4.90
N LEU A 27 -12.19 -8.91 -4.13
CA LEU A 27 -11.62 -10.27 -4.15
C LEU A 27 -12.55 -11.31 -3.50
N GLY A 28 -13.40 -10.87 -2.56
CA GLY A 28 -14.20 -11.73 -1.68
C GLY A 28 -13.48 -11.98 -0.34
N GLU A 29 -14.19 -11.78 0.77
CA GLU A 29 -13.61 -11.93 2.13
C GLU A 29 -13.03 -13.33 2.36
N GLU A 30 -13.66 -14.35 1.80
CA GLU A 30 -13.27 -15.76 1.87
C GLU A 30 -11.97 -16.07 1.10
N GLN A 31 -11.53 -15.20 0.20
CA GLN A 31 -10.31 -15.34 -0.58
C GLN A 31 -9.12 -14.60 0.02
N VAL A 32 -9.34 -13.78 1.07
CA VAL A 32 -8.33 -12.86 1.59
C VAL A 32 -8.03 -13.11 3.05
N THR A 33 -6.76 -13.26 3.36
CA THR A 33 -6.23 -13.16 4.73
C THR A 33 -5.73 -11.74 4.96
N ALA A 34 -6.37 -10.99 5.87
CA ALA A 34 -5.98 -9.64 6.22
C ALA A 34 -5.11 -9.62 7.49
N VAL A 35 -3.97 -8.94 7.43
CA VAL A 35 -3.03 -8.80 8.54
C VAL A 35 -2.70 -7.33 8.74
N ALA A 36 -2.98 -6.79 9.93
CA ALA A 36 -2.55 -5.45 10.32
C ALA A 36 -1.19 -5.49 11.02
N THR A 37 -0.24 -4.66 10.62
CA THR A 37 1.08 -4.62 11.29
C THR A 37 0.99 -4.03 12.69
N ASP A 38 -0.06 -3.27 13.01
CA ASP A 38 -0.32 -2.76 14.35
C ASP A 38 -0.56 -3.87 15.39
N ASP A 39 -0.94 -5.08 14.96
CA ASP A 39 -1.08 -6.24 15.83
C ASP A 39 0.25 -6.67 16.46
N TYR A 40 1.38 -6.26 15.87
CA TYR A 40 2.73 -6.61 16.32
C TYR A 40 3.34 -5.61 17.29
N HIS A 41 2.56 -4.68 17.87
CA HIS A 41 3.07 -3.79 18.91
C HIS A 41 3.62 -4.59 20.08
N ARG A 42 4.78 -4.15 20.61
CA ARG A 42 5.43 -4.73 21.80
C ARG A 42 4.84 -4.19 23.11
N TYR A 43 4.36 -2.95 23.06
CA TYR A 43 3.85 -2.21 24.19
C TYR A 43 2.41 -1.77 23.97
N ASP A 44 1.58 -1.86 25.02
CA ASP A 44 0.25 -1.31 25.01
C ASP A 44 0.28 0.24 24.99
N ARG A 45 -0.89 0.88 24.86
CA ARG A 45 -0.96 2.35 24.76
C ARG A 45 -0.38 3.05 25.98
N LYS A 46 -0.63 2.54 27.19
CA LYS A 46 -0.14 3.10 28.46
C LYS A 46 1.37 2.96 28.57
N GLN A 47 1.89 1.77 28.30
CA GLN A 47 3.32 1.49 28.30
C GLN A 47 4.10 2.34 27.28
N ARG A 48 3.52 2.60 26.09
CA ARG A 48 4.12 3.50 25.10
C ARG A 48 4.23 4.93 25.64
N ALA A 49 3.15 5.44 26.25
CA ALA A 49 3.15 6.78 26.83
C ALA A 49 4.18 6.91 27.95
N GLU A 50 4.29 5.94 28.85
CA GLU A 50 5.28 5.92 29.94
C GLU A 50 6.72 5.87 29.44
N ARG A 51 6.97 5.24 28.29
CA ARG A 51 8.30 5.11 27.67
C ARG A 51 8.64 6.25 26.71
N GLY A 52 7.70 7.10 26.37
CA GLY A 52 7.90 8.14 25.37
C GLY A 52 8.20 7.60 23.97
N ILE A 53 7.74 6.38 23.63
CA ILE A 53 7.97 5.72 22.34
C ILE A 53 6.69 5.73 21.50
N THR A 54 6.83 5.97 20.20
CA THR A 54 5.69 5.96 19.28
C THR A 54 5.51 4.61 18.60
N PRO A 55 4.29 4.27 18.12
CA PRO A 55 4.07 3.04 17.36
C PRO A 55 4.78 3.01 15.99
N LEU A 56 5.33 4.15 15.55
CA LEU A 56 6.08 4.28 14.30
C LEU A 56 7.53 3.82 14.44
N ASN A 57 8.03 3.74 15.68
CA ASN A 57 9.39 3.29 15.96
C ASN A 57 9.47 1.76 15.87
N PRO A 58 10.42 1.19 15.13
CA PRO A 58 10.61 -0.26 15.05
C PRO A 58 10.80 -0.94 16.40
N GLU A 59 11.42 -0.28 17.39
CA GLU A 59 11.62 -0.83 18.73
C GLU A 59 10.31 -1.01 19.51
N CYS A 60 9.26 -0.30 19.10
CA CYS A 60 7.91 -0.43 19.64
C CYS A 60 7.18 -1.68 19.12
N ASN A 61 7.77 -2.42 18.20
CA ASN A 61 7.13 -3.52 17.48
C ASN A 61 7.98 -4.79 17.52
N TYR A 62 7.34 -5.95 17.46
CA TYR A 62 7.99 -7.25 17.31
C TYR A 62 8.32 -7.50 15.83
N MET A 63 9.34 -6.79 15.32
CA MET A 63 9.73 -6.81 13.91
C MET A 63 10.19 -8.18 13.44
N ASP A 64 10.87 -8.93 14.29
CA ASP A 64 11.34 -10.29 14.05
C ASP A 64 10.19 -11.29 13.91
N ILE A 65 9.20 -11.21 14.80
CA ILE A 65 7.99 -12.06 14.76
C ILE A 65 7.17 -11.71 13.51
N MET A 66 7.03 -10.43 13.18
CA MET A 66 6.33 -10.01 11.98
C MET A 66 7.00 -10.53 10.71
N ALA A 67 8.34 -10.47 10.62
CA ALA A 67 9.10 -11.03 9.50
C ALA A 67 8.91 -12.54 9.37
N GLN A 68 8.94 -13.29 10.49
CA GLN A 68 8.67 -14.73 10.51
C GLN A 68 7.25 -15.04 10.03
N HIS A 69 6.25 -14.34 10.53
CA HIS A 69 4.85 -14.55 10.14
C HIS A 69 4.61 -14.25 8.67
N LEU A 70 5.22 -13.18 8.13
CA LEU A 70 5.16 -12.89 6.69
C LEU A 70 5.76 -14.02 5.86
N ALA A 71 6.91 -14.57 6.29
CA ALA A 71 7.54 -15.68 5.60
C ALA A 71 6.68 -16.96 5.65
N HIS A 72 6.01 -17.25 6.77
CA HIS A 72 5.06 -18.36 6.88
C HIS A 72 3.86 -18.15 5.94
N LEU A 73 3.23 -16.98 5.99
CA LEU A 73 2.09 -16.67 5.12
C LEU A 73 2.46 -16.81 3.64
N ARG A 74 3.66 -16.29 3.23
CA ARG A 74 4.13 -16.46 1.85
C ARG A 74 4.26 -17.91 1.42
N ARG A 75 4.63 -18.82 2.34
CA ARG A 75 4.72 -20.27 2.06
C ARG A 75 3.37 -20.99 2.10
N GLY A 76 2.28 -20.31 2.49
CA GLY A 76 0.97 -20.91 2.71
C GLY A 76 0.88 -21.64 4.04
N GLU A 77 1.67 -21.25 5.02
CA GLU A 77 1.70 -21.82 6.36
C GLU A 77 0.93 -20.95 7.33
N ALA A 78 0.17 -21.59 8.22
CA ALA A 78 -0.61 -20.89 9.23
C ALA A 78 0.25 -20.22 10.29
N ILE A 79 -0.26 -19.15 10.89
CA ILE A 79 0.38 -18.40 11.96
C ILE A 79 -0.53 -18.25 13.18
N LEU A 80 0.07 -18.06 14.35
CA LEU A 80 -0.63 -17.60 15.55
C LEU A 80 -0.40 -16.10 15.72
N LYS A 81 -1.29 -15.29 15.08
CA LYS A 81 -1.15 -13.85 14.98
C LYS A 81 -1.50 -13.17 16.32
N PRO A 82 -0.66 -12.24 16.83
CA PRO A 82 -1.04 -11.37 17.94
C PRO A 82 -2.21 -10.47 17.55
N VAL A 83 -2.89 -9.90 18.54
CA VAL A 83 -4.02 -9.00 18.34
C VAL A 83 -3.85 -7.75 19.19
N TYR A 84 -3.89 -6.59 18.55
CA TYR A 84 -3.94 -5.30 19.21
C TYR A 84 -5.37 -4.73 19.17
N VAL A 85 -5.91 -4.43 20.35
CA VAL A 85 -7.27 -3.91 20.51
C VAL A 85 -7.22 -2.37 20.50
N HIS A 86 -7.62 -1.76 19.40
CA HIS A 86 -7.54 -0.31 19.21
C HIS A 86 -8.46 0.49 20.15
N SER A 87 -9.60 -0.06 20.58
CA SER A 87 -10.58 0.64 21.43
C SER A 87 -10.00 1.05 22.77
N ASP A 88 -9.32 0.13 23.44
CA ASP A 88 -8.70 0.35 24.75
C ASP A 88 -7.16 0.47 24.70
N GLY A 89 -6.56 0.07 23.60
CA GLY A 89 -5.11 0.16 23.38
C GLY A 89 -4.31 -0.94 24.05
N THR A 90 -4.91 -2.10 24.27
CA THR A 90 -4.33 -3.30 24.90
C THR A 90 -4.14 -4.45 23.91
N PHE A 91 -3.80 -5.62 24.41
CA PHE A 91 -3.65 -6.84 23.61
C PHE A 91 -4.77 -7.83 23.90
N GLY A 92 -5.31 -8.42 22.83
CA GLY A 92 -6.22 -9.56 22.88
C GLY A 92 -5.48 -10.89 22.86
N PRO A 93 -6.21 -12.02 23.02
CA PRO A 93 -5.64 -13.33 22.80
C PRO A 93 -5.20 -13.47 21.34
N PRO A 94 -4.08 -14.19 21.06
CA PRO A 94 -3.65 -14.43 19.67
C PRO A 94 -4.69 -15.27 18.92
N VAL A 95 -4.76 -15.08 17.61
CA VAL A 95 -5.67 -15.79 16.72
C VAL A 95 -4.93 -16.68 15.75
N TYR A 96 -5.47 -17.88 15.52
CA TYR A 96 -4.98 -18.75 14.47
C TYR A 96 -5.45 -18.24 13.11
N VAL A 97 -4.52 -18.08 12.18
CA VAL A 97 -4.76 -17.56 10.83
C VAL A 97 -4.21 -18.57 9.84
N ASP A 98 -5.11 -19.16 9.06
CA ASP A 98 -4.78 -20.01 7.92
C ASP A 98 -4.81 -19.16 6.64
N PRO A 99 -3.75 -19.15 5.81
CA PRO A 99 -3.68 -18.23 4.69
C PRO A 99 -4.62 -18.64 3.55
N ASN A 100 -5.41 -17.67 3.10
CA ASN A 100 -6.23 -17.73 1.89
C ASN A 100 -5.38 -17.44 0.62
N PRO A 101 -5.95 -17.62 -0.60
CA PRO A 101 -5.24 -17.37 -1.85
C PRO A 101 -4.57 -16.00 -1.98
N PHE A 102 -5.09 -14.98 -1.29
CA PHE A 102 -4.47 -13.66 -1.18
C PHE A 102 -4.22 -13.32 0.29
N ALA A 103 -3.04 -12.77 0.58
CA ALA A 103 -2.72 -12.19 1.89
C ALA A 103 -2.50 -10.68 1.72
N VAL A 104 -3.29 -9.87 2.43
CA VAL A 104 -3.18 -8.40 2.42
C VAL A 104 -2.62 -7.96 3.76
N VAL A 105 -1.43 -7.39 3.73
CA VAL A 105 -0.72 -6.89 4.91
C VAL A 105 -0.70 -5.37 4.88
N GLU A 106 -1.36 -4.72 5.83
CA GLU A 106 -1.40 -3.27 5.90
C GLU A 106 -0.74 -2.72 7.17
N GLY A 107 -0.07 -1.59 7.07
CA GLY A 107 0.37 -0.87 8.25
C GLY A 107 1.50 0.13 8.06
N LEU A 108 2.30 0.32 9.13
CA LEU A 108 3.30 1.37 9.20
C LEU A 108 4.70 0.90 8.75
N LEU A 109 5.11 -0.29 9.16
CA LEU A 109 6.48 -0.78 9.05
C LEU A 109 6.64 -2.01 8.15
N GLY A 110 5.70 -2.23 7.22
CA GLY A 110 5.64 -3.43 6.39
C GLY A 110 6.86 -3.65 5.49
N TYR A 111 7.59 -2.59 5.09
CA TYR A 111 8.78 -2.68 4.25
C TYR A 111 10.09 -2.36 4.99
N HIS A 112 10.07 -2.40 6.33
CA HIS A 112 11.19 -1.98 7.15
C HIS A 112 12.48 -2.79 6.87
N SER A 113 12.40 -4.11 6.81
CA SER A 113 13.56 -4.98 6.55
C SER A 113 13.50 -5.64 5.17
N GLU A 114 14.64 -6.02 4.63
CA GLU A 114 14.75 -6.75 3.37
C GLU A 114 13.99 -8.08 3.42
N THR A 115 14.17 -8.86 4.49
CA THR A 115 13.47 -10.12 4.70
C THR A 115 11.95 -9.99 4.68
N MET A 116 11.41 -8.87 5.16
CA MET A 116 9.98 -8.57 5.04
C MET A 116 9.60 -8.20 3.61
N ARG A 117 10.41 -7.36 2.94
CA ARG A 117 10.14 -6.92 1.56
C ARG A 117 10.09 -8.08 0.59
N ASP A 118 10.92 -9.10 0.78
CA ASP A 118 10.98 -10.30 -0.06
C ASP A 118 9.75 -11.21 0.08
N CYS A 119 8.94 -10.98 1.10
CA CYS A 119 7.68 -11.70 1.28
C CYS A 119 6.54 -11.20 0.41
N TYR A 120 6.64 -9.98 -0.16
CA TYR A 120 5.55 -9.38 -0.94
C TYR A 120 5.72 -9.61 -2.44
N ASP A 121 4.62 -9.96 -3.09
CA ASP A 121 4.52 -10.02 -4.55
C ASP A 121 4.21 -8.63 -5.14
N VAL A 122 3.42 -7.84 -4.43
CA VAL A 122 3.04 -6.47 -4.80
C VAL A 122 3.21 -5.56 -3.59
N ARG A 123 3.86 -4.41 -3.78
CA ARG A 123 4.13 -3.41 -2.73
C ARG A 123 3.55 -2.07 -3.12
N VAL A 124 2.57 -1.60 -2.34
CA VAL A 124 1.91 -0.31 -2.52
C VAL A 124 2.24 0.61 -1.34
N TYR A 125 2.64 1.84 -1.62
CA TYR A 125 2.85 2.87 -0.61
C TYR A 125 1.86 4.01 -0.81
N LEU A 126 1.21 4.47 0.28
CA LEU A 126 0.27 5.58 0.24
C LEU A 126 0.94 6.84 0.80
N ALA A 127 1.05 7.87 -0.05
CA ALA A 127 1.73 9.13 0.21
C ALA A 127 0.83 10.36 -0.03
N PRO A 128 -0.34 10.47 0.62
CA PRO A 128 -1.16 11.68 0.47
C PRO A 128 -0.39 12.90 0.99
N PRO A 129 -0.67 14.12 0.47
CA PRO A 129 -0.13 15.36 1.00
C PRO A 129 -0.36 15.46 2.50
N GLU A 130 0.64 15.94 3.24
CA GLU A 130 0.62 15.97 4.72
C GLU A 130 -0.59 16.73 5.27
N GLU A 131 -0.96 17.85 4.62
CA GLU A 131 -2.12 18.63 5.03
C GLU A 131 -3.43 17.83 4.96
N LEU A 132 -3.61 17.07 3.87
CA LEU A 132 -4.79 16.21 3.69
C LEU A 132 -4.79 15.05 4.69
N ARG A 133 -3.63 14.42 4.91
CA ARG A 133 -3.45 13.35 5.88
C ARG A 133 -3.79 13.80 7.29
N ARG A 134 -3.35 15.01 7.69
CA ARG A 134 -3.68 15.61 9.00
C ARG A 134 -5.18 15.86 9.14
N LYS A 135 -5.83 16.40 8.11
CA LYS A 135 -7.30 16.58 8.07
C LYS A 135 -8.03 15.23 8.26
N TRP A 136 -7.63 14.19 7.54
CA TRP A 136 -8.22 12.86 7.67
C TRP A 136 -8.00 12.25 9.05
N LYS A 137 -6.80 12.43 9.63
CA LYS A 137 -6.53 11.91 10.98
C LYS A 137 -7.37 12.62 12.04
N VAL A 138 -7.48 13.94 11.97
CA VAL A 138 -8.34 14.70 12.87
C VAL A 138 -9.80 14.23 12.73
N ALA A 139 -10.35 14.20 11.53
CA ALA A 139 -11.73 13.75 11.28
C ALA A 139 -11.99 12.33 11.83
N ARG A 140 -11.08 11.38 11.58
CA ARG A 140 -11.22 10.00 12.05
C ARG A 140 -11.15 9.89 13.58
N ASP A 141 -10.13 10.50 14.19
CA ASP A 141 -9.82 10.26 15.60
C ASP A 141 -10.76 11.05 16.52
N THR A 142 -11.29 12.21 16.08
CA THR A 142 -12.34 12.94 16.81
C THR A 142 -13.69 12.24 16.71
N SER A 143 -14.08 11.73 15.52
CA SER A 143 -15.40 11.11 15.31
C SER A 143 -15.53 9.69 15.87
N ARG A 144 -14.42 8.90 15.82
CA ARG A 144 -14.47 7.45 16.13
C ARG A 144 -13.73 7.05 17.39
N ARG A 145 -12.81 7.88 17.90
CA ARG A 145 -11.91 7.52 19.02
C ARG A 145 -12.05 8.45 20.23
N GLY A 146 -12.87 9.49 20.12
CA GLY A 146 -13.16 10.42 21.21
C GLY A 146 -12.02 11.38 21.59
N TYR A 147 -11.01 11.55 20.71
CA TYR A 147 -9.95 12.53 20.94
C TYR A 147 -10.42 13.95 20.58
N THR A 148 -9.84 14.96 21.24
CA THR A 148 -9.98 16.35 20.80
C THR A 148 -9.04 16.65 19.61
N THR A 149 -9.36 17.69 18.83
CA THR A 149 -8.50 18.14 17.73
C THR A 149 -7.07 18.43 18.22
N ASP A 150 -6.93 19.14 19.34
CA ASP A 150 -5.61 19.49 19.90
C ASP A 150 -4.79 18.25 20.30
N GLN A 151 -5.44 17.25 20.88
CA GLN A 151 -4.79 15.97 21.19
C GLN A 151 -4.28 15.26 19.94
N VAL A 152 -5.08 15.24 18.85
CA VAL A 152 -4.67 14.61 17.59
C VAL A 152 -3.51 15.36 16.94
N LEU A 153 -3.53 16.69 16.93
CA LEU A 153 -2.46 17.52 16.39
C LEU A 153 -1.15 17.35 17.18
N ALA A 154 -1.22 17.40 18.50
CA ALA A 154 -0.05 17.15 19.35
C ALA A 154 0.54 15.74 19.14
N GLU A 155 -0.32 14.73 18.96
CA GLU A 155 0.12 13.37 18.65
C GLU A 155 0.81 13.27 17.28
N LEU A 156 0.31 13.99 16.25
CA LEU A 156 0.93 14.05 14.95
C LEU A 156 2.31 14.68 15.01
N ASP A 157 2.45 15.79 15.72
CA ASP A 157 3.71 16.50 15.88
C ASP A 157 4.74 15.65 16.64
N ASN A 158 4.31 14.93 17.69
CA ASN A 158 5.16 14.00 18.45
C ASN A 158 5.67 12.81 17.59
N ARG A 159 4.92 12.42 16.55
CA ARG A 159 5.27 11.29 15.67
C ARG A 159 6.07 11.69 14.44
N GLU A 160 6.26 12.98 14.20
CA GLU A 160 6.87 13.47 12.97
C GLU A 160 8.30 12.94 12.78
N ALA A 161 9.11 12.96 13.84
CA ALA A 161 10.49 12.47 13.79
C ALA A 161 10.56 10.97 13.43
N ASP A 162 9.70 10.14 14.05
CA ASP A 162 9.66 8.70 13.76
C ASP A 162 9.06 8.43 12.37
N SER A 163 8.09 9.22 11.91
CA SER A 163 7.57 9.12 10.55
C SER A 163 8.66 9.39 9.52
N ALA A 164 9.41 10.48 9.69
CA ALA A 164 10.52 10.84 8.80
C ALA A 164 11.64 9.78 8.81
N ALA A 165 11.94 9.20 9.96
CA ALA A 165 13.02 8.22 10.11
C ALA A 165 12.63 6.81 9.62
N HIS A 166 11.39 6.38 9.84
CA HIS A 166 11.03 4.96 9.71
C HIS A 166 9.91 4.68 8.71
N ILE A 167 8.99 5.62 8.47
CA ILE A 167 7.83 5.36 7.60
C ILE A 167 8.09 5.85 6.19
N ARG A 168 8.38 7.14 6.01
CA ARG A 168 8.57 7.75 4.68
C ARG A 168 9.68 7.09 3.84
N PRO A 169 10.83 6.68 4.40
CA PRO A 169 11.87 6.02 3.61
C PRO A 169 11.45 4.69 2.98
N GLN A 170 10.34 4.08 3.43
CA GLN A 170 9.84 2.83 2.87
C GLN A 170 9.20 3.00 1.48
N GLU A 171 8.83 4.22 1.10
CA GLU A 171 8.26 4.55 -0.21
C GLU A 171 9.14 4.07 -1.36
N ARG A 172 10.47 4.22 -1.23
CA ARG A 172 11.45 3.77 -2.26
C ARG A 172 11.39 2.28 -2.60
N HIS A 173 10.78 1.48 -1.74
CA HIS A 173 10.66 0.02 -1.91
C HIS A 173 9.33 -0.40 -2.53
N ALA A 174 8.40 0.54 -2.73
CA ALA A 174 7.10 0.25 -3.31
C ALA A 174 7.19 0.08 -4.84
N ASP A 175 6.33 -0.77 -5.37
CA ASP A 175 6.12 -0.94 -6.81
C ASP A 175 5.19 0.15 -7.34
N MET A 176 4.24 0.54 -6.49
CA MET A 176 3.30 1.61 -6.75
C MET A 176 3.27 2.58 -5.58
N VAL A 177 3.43 3.89 -5.85
CA VAL A 177 3.19 4.95 -4.86
C VAL A 177 1.93 5.68 -5.24
N VAL A 178 0.97 5.77 -4.32
CA VAL A 178 -0.33 6.39 -4.57
C VAL A 178 -0.51 7.59 -3.66
N ALA A 179 -0.76 8.75 -4.24
CA ALA A 179 -1.10 9.99 -3.55
C ALA A 179 -2.48 10.46 -3.99
N PHE A 180 -3.44 10.44 -3.08
CA PHE A 180 -4.72 11.12 -3.29
C PHE A 180 -4.59 12.58 -2.87
N GLN A 181 -5.11 13.50 -3.68
CA GLN A 181 -5.10 14.94 -3.42
C GLN A 181 -6.43 15.56 -3.81
N PRO A 182 -6.83 16.71 -3.22
CA PRO A 182 -8.06 17.39 -3.61
C PRO A 182 -8.07 17.71 -5.10
N ALA A 183 -9.18 17.47 -5.78
CA ALA A 183 -9.35 17.77 -7.20
C ALA A 183 -9.52 19.29 -7.41
N GLY A 184 -8.46 19.97 -7.86
CA GLY A 184 -8.47 21.39 -8.19
C GLY A 184 -8.97 22.30 -7.05
N ASP A 185 -9.54 23.45 -7.39
CA ASP A 185 -10.18 24.40 -6.46
C ASP A 185 -11.65 24.04 -6.14
N GLY A 186 -12.03 22.77 -6.32
CA GLY A 186 -13.43 22.32 -6.18
C GLY A 186 -13.95 22.42 -4.75
N ASP A 187 -15.22 22.84 -4.60
CA ASP A 187 -15.93 22.96 -3.31
C ASP A 187 -16.17 21.60 -2.61
N ASN A 188 -15.92 20.48 -3.29
CA ASN A 188 -16.17 19.16 -2.75
C ASN A 188 -14.88 18.46 -2.25
N PRO A 189 -14.67 18.42 -0.93
CA PRO A 189 -13.45 17.83 -0.34
C PRO A 189 -13.37 16.30 -0.49
N HIS A 190 -14.41 15.68 -1.02
CA HIS A 190 -14.48 14.23 -1.23
C HIS A 190 -14.11 13.81 -2.65
N VAL A 191 -14.00 14.76 -3.59
CA VAL A 191 -13.49 14.50 -4.93
C VAL A 191 -11.98 14.60 -4.91
N LEU A 192 -11.30 13.49 -5.13
CA LEU A 192 -9.85 13.39 -5.05
C LEU A 192 -9.28 12.91 -6.37
N ASP A 193 -8.28 13.63 -6.87
CA ASP A 193 -7.38 13.11 -7.90
C ASP A 193 -6.48 12.05 -7.30
N ALA A 194 -6.02 11.10 -8.10
CA ALA A 194 -4.96 10.18 -7.72
C ALA A 194 -3.73 10.41 -8.59
N GLN A 195 -2.58 10.58 -7.94
CA GLN A 195 -1.26 10.51 -8.58
C GLN A 195 -0.66 9.16 -8.25
N VAL A 196 -0.23 8.41 -9.28
CA VAL A 196 0.32 7.08 -9.09
C VAL A 196 1.68 6.99 -9.78
N ILE A 197 2.71 6.72 -9.00
CA ILE A 197 4.02 6.36 -9.53
C ILE A 197 4.04 4.85 -9.73
N LEU A 198 4.27 4.41 -10.94
CA LEU A 198 4.38 3.02 -11.35
C LEU A 198 5.85 2.71 -11.66
N ARG A 199 6.51 1.92 -10.83
CA ARG A 199 7.92 1.57 -11.02
C ARG A 199 8.07 0.28 -11.83
N ASP A 200 9.10 0.21 -12.66
CA ASP A 200 9.35 -0.93 -13.58
C ASP A 200 9.75 -2.25 -12.84
N PHE A 201 9.47 -2.33 -11.53
CA PHE A 201 9.59 -3.57 -10.75
C PHE A 201 8.52 -4.60 -11.09
N LEU A 202 7.38 -4.13 -11.64
CA LEU A 202 6.27 -4.96 -12.11
C LEU A 202 5.88 -4.58 -13.55
N PRO A 203 5.39 -5.53 -14.37
CA PRO A 203 4.82 -5.22 -15.67
C PRO A 203 3.46 -4.52 -15.48
N HIS A 204 3.35 -3.27 -15.91
CA HIS A 204 2.10 -2.50 -15.84
C HIS A 204 1.25 -2.67 -17.10
N PRO A 205 -0.09 -2.52 -17.02
CA PRO A 205 -0.95 -2.50 -18.19
C PRO A 205 -0.62 -1.30 -19.08
N ASP A 206 -0.78 -1.44 -20.38
CA ASP A 206 -0.68 -0.32 -21.32
C ASP A 206 -1.92 0.57 -21.18
N LEU A 207 -1.73 1.79 -20.76
CA LEU A 207 -2.75 2.83 -20.59
C LEU A 207 -2.64 3.93 -21.64
N SER A 208 -1.69 3.83 -22.57
CA SER A 208 -1.46 4.83 -23.61
C SER A 208 -2.69 5.16 -24.49
N PRO A 209 -3.63 4.22 -24.76
CA PRO A 209 -4.83 4.52 -25.53
C PRO A 209 -5.79 5.51 -24.86
N PHE A 210 -5.66 5.72 -23.55
CA PHE A 210 -6.58 6.54 -22.76
C PHE A 210 -6.00 7.90 -22.37
N ILE A 211 -4.78 8.22 -22.79
CA ILE A 211 -4.12 9.49 -22.50
C ILE A 211 -4.83 10.61 -23.25
N GLY A 212 -5.26 11.64 -22.49
CA GLY A 212 -5.85 12.85 -23.07
C GLY A 212 -7.21 12.65 -23.74
N SER A 213 -7.87 11.50 -23.59
CA SER A 213 -9.17 11.21 -24.19
C SER A 213 -10.30 11.99 -23.52
N GLY A 214 -10.58 13.21 -24.00
CA GLY A 214 -11.73 14.00 -23.60
C GLY A 214 -11.64 14.68 -22.22
N LYS A 215 -12.77 15.17 -21.70
CA LYS A 215 -12.86 15.77 -20.37
C LYS A 215 -12.65 14.71 -19.28
N GLY A 216 -11.55 14.83 -18.54
CA GLY A 216 -11.22 13.92 -17.44
C GLY A 216 -10.41 12.69 -17.84
N GLY A 217 -9.70 12.72 -18.99
CA GLY A 217 -8.75 11.68 -19.36
C GLY A 217 -7.56 11.61 -18.41
N ILE A 218 -6.97 10.41 -18.32
CA ILE A 218 -5.75 10.20 -17.54
C ILE A 218 -4.57 10.92 -18.20
N THR A 219 -3.55 11.26 -17.40
CA THR A 219 -2.24 11.71 -17.88
C THR A 219 -1.18 10.66 -17.56
N LEU A 220 -0.20 10.51 -18.44
CA LEU A 220 0.91 9.59 -18.23
C LEU A 220 2.21 10.28 -18.68
N GLU A 221 3.15 10.38 -17.75
CA GLU A 221 4.49 10.90 -18.00
C GLU A 221 5.50 9.77 -17.79
N GLU A 222 6.36 9.52 -18.79
CA GLU A 222 7.36 8.48 -18.71
C GLU A 222 8.69 9.05 -18.24
N HIS A 223 9.29 8.39 -17.25
CA HIS A 223 10.62 8.62 -16.72
C HIS A 223 11.49 7.37 -16.92
N ALA A 224 12.79 7.48 -16.65
CA ALA A 224 13.75 6.40 -16.98
C ALA A 224 13.44 5.02 -16.35
N SER A 225 12.81 4.99 -15.18
CA SER A 225 12.54 3.74 -14.41
C SER A 225 11.15 3.73 -13.76
N GLU A 226 10.33 4.73 -14.06
CA GLU A 226 8.99 4.84 -13.48
C GLU A 226 8.08 5.67 -14.40
N ARG A 227 6.77 5.51 -14.26
CA ARG A 227 5.74 6.25 -14.96
C ARG A 227 4.86 6.97 -13.95
N HIS A 228 4.55 8.22 -14.21
CA HIS A 228 3.67 9.04 -13.38
C HIS A 228 2.31 9.13 -14.04
N LEU A 229 1.32 8.47 -13.44
CA LEU A 229 -0.05 8.41 -13.90
C LEU A 229 -0.90 9.38 -13.06
N GLY A 230 -1.53 10.34 -13.73
CA GLY A 230 -2.53 11.23 -13.12
C GLY A 230 -3.94 10.74 -13.46
N ILE A 231 -4.78 10.56 -12.44
CA ILE A 231 -6.17 10.10 -12.58
C ILE A 231 -7.07 11.18 -11.96
N PRO A 232 -7.84 11.94 -12.77
CA PRO A 232 -8.71 12.99 -12.24
C PRO A 232 -9.84 12.41 -11.38
N GLY A 233 -10.12 13.03 -10.25
CA GLY A 233 -11.28 12.70 -9.42
C GLY A 233 -12.61 13.10 -10.05
N THR A 234 -12.56 14.01 -11.03
CA THR A 234 -13.71 14.46 -11.82
C THR A 234 -13.84 13.72 -13.15
N MET A 235 -13.20 12.56 -13.31
CA MET A 235 -13.29 11.74 -14.50
C MET A 235 -14.74 11.45 -14.86
N ASP A 236 -15.05 11.52 -16.15
CA ASP A 236 -16.34 11.07 -16.65
C ASP A 236 -16.49 9.54 -16.43
N PRO A 237 -17.60 9.08 -15.83
CA PRO A 237 -17.80 7.64 -15.59
C PRO A 237 -17.74 6.78 -16.84
N GLY A 238 -18.11 7.33 -18.03
CA GLY A 238 -18.00 6.62 -19.31
C GLY A 238 -16.53 6.32 -19.65
N VAL A 239 -15.63 7.30 -19.49
CA VAL A 239 -14.19 7.13 -19.69
C VAL A 239 -13.61 6.16 -18.66
N GLY A 240 -14.02 6.26 -17.40
CA GLY A 240 -13.64 5.31 -16.36
C GLY A 240 -13.99 3.87 -16.72
N ASN A 241 -15.20 3.65 -17.17
CA ASN A 241 -15.69 2.32 -17.59
C ASN A 241 -14.90 1.76 -18.82
N GLU A 242 -14.58 2.60 -19.81
CA GLU A 242 -13.76 2.16 -20.97
C GLU A 242 -12.37 1.70 -20.53
N ILE A 243 -11.73 2.41 -19.59
CA ILE A 243 -10.44 2.02 -19.04
C ILE A 243 -10.57 0.72 -18.22
N GLU A 244 -11.61 0.63 -17.38
CA GLU A 244 -11.91 -0.56 -16.60
C GLU A 244 -12.07 -1.79 -17.51
N GLU A 245 -12.89 -1.71 -18.56
CA GLU A 245 -13.10 -2.79 -19.51
C GLU A 245 -11.81 -3.24 -20.20
N ALA A 246 -11.00 -2.30 -20.66
CA ALA A 246 -9.72 -2.60 -21.32
C ALA A 246 -8.71 -3.30 -20.39
N ILE A 247 -8.71 -2.98 -19.09
CA ILE A 247 -7.88 -3.69 -18.11
C ILE A 247 -8.47 -5.07 -17.82
N TRP A 248 -9.82 -5.18 -17.68
CA TRP A 248 -10.49 -6.46 -17.44
C TRP A 248 -10.29 -7.44 -18.59
N GLU A 249 -10.30 -6.99 -19.83
CA GLU A 249 -10.00 -7.83 -21.00
C GLU A 249 -8.63 -8.51 -20.92
N LYS A 250 -7.67 -7.90 -20.22
CA LYS A 250 -6.33 -8.49 -19.99
C LYS A 250 -6.31 -9.47 -18.80
N LEU A 251 -7.37 -9.50 -17.98
CA LEU A 251 -7.49 -10.33 -16.79
C LEU A 251 -8.36 -11.58 -17.03
N HIS A 252 -8.10 -12.33 -18.09
CA HIS A 252 -8.90 -13.48 -18.54
C HIS A 252 -9.22 -14.55 -17.47
N PHE A 253 -8.55 -14.54 -16.33
CA PHE A 253 -8.74 -15.49 -15.23
C PHE A 253 -9.55 -14.95 -14.05
N ALA A 254 -10.12 -13.75 -14.18
CA ALA A 254 -10.69 -13.00 -13.06
C ALA A 254 -12.24 -12.94 -13.06
N THR A 255 -12.92 -13.92 -13.64
CA THR A 255 -14.38 -13.93 -13.86
C THR A 255 -15.23 -13.94 -12.58
N HIS A 256 -14.62 -14.12 -11.41
CA HIS A 256 -15.31 -14.20 -10.10
C HIS A 256 -15.10 -12.95 -9.23
N LEU A 257 -14.41 -11.93 -9.74
CA LEU A 257 -14.20 -10.69 -9.00
C LEU A 257 -15.47 -9.81 -9.05
N ARG A 258 -15.72 -9.11 -7.94
CA ARG A 258 -16.88 -8.23 -7.79
C ARG A 258 -16.55 -6.83 -8.31
N SER A 259 -16.46 -6.67 -9.63
CA SER A 259 -16.07 -5.41 -10.28
C SER A 259 -17.01 -4.24 -9.95
N GLU A 260 -18.29 -4.51 -9.68
CA GLU A 260 -19.26 -3.51 -9.25
C GLU A 260 -18.91 -2.80 -7.95
N ARG A 261 -17.95 -3.36 -7.17
CA ARG A 261 -17.46 -2.79 -5.91
C ARG A 261 -16.25 -1.87 -6.06
N LEU A 262 -15.74 -1.70 -7.28
CA LEU A 262 -14.61 -0.81 -7.53
C LEU A 262 -14.95 0.64 -7.16
N GLY A 263 -14.01 1.30 -6.50
CA GLY A 263 -14.14 2.70 -6.11
C GLY A 263 -15.07 2.96 -4.93
N GLU A 264 -15.70 1.93 -4.33
CA GLU A 264 -16.57 2.10 -3.17
C GLU A 264 -15.77 2.48 -1.91
N TYR A 265 -16.22 3.52 -1.23
CA TYR A 265 -15.74 3.92 0.09
C TYR A 265 -16.86 4.47 0.96
N THR A 266 -16.62 4.60 2.27
CA THR A 266 -17.66 5.00 3.24
C THR A 266 -17.29 6.32 3.91
N ILE A 267 -18.22 7.28 3.94
CA ILE A 267 -18.13 8.49 4.76
C ILE A 267 -19.27 8.40 5.80
N GLY A 268 -18.91 8.29 7.08
CA GLY A 268 -19.91 7.99 8.12
C GLY A 268 -20.55 6.62 7.87
N THR A 269 -21.87 6.61 7.57
CA THR A 269 -22.66 5.43 7.20
C THR A 269 -22.93 5.34 5.69
N ASP A 270 -22.64 6.40 4.93
CA ASP A 270 -23.03 6.52 3.53
C ASP A 270 -21.97 5.90 2.62
N LEU A 271 -22.43 5.16 1.62
CA LEU A 271 -21.61 4.56 0.59
C LEU A 271 -21.43 5.55 -0.56
N HIS A 272 -20.20 5.75 -0.97
CA HIS A 272 -19.81 6.61 -2.09
C HIS A 272 -18.96 5.82 -3.09
N ARG A 273 -18.84 6.33 -4.32
CA ARG A 273 -17.95 5.82 -5.35
C ARG A 273 -17.01 6.95 -5.83
N SER A 274 -15.76 6.60 -6.13
CA SER A 274 -14.77 7.48 -6.73
C SER A 274 -14.12 6.77 -7.90
N GLU A 275 -14.09 7.41 -9.08
CA GLU A 275 -13.46 6.84 -10.29
C GLU A 275 -11.94 6.75 -10.13
N SER A 276 -11.29 7.75 -9.51
CA SER A 276 -9.86 7.68 -9.24
C SER A 276 -9.49 6.55 -8.28
N LEU A 277 -10.30 6.30 -7.25
CA LEU A 277 -10.12 5.16 -6.35
C LEU A 277 -10.36 3.83 -7.07
N ALA A 278 -11.37 3.76 -7.95
CA ALA A 278 -11.68 2.57 -8.73
C ALA A 278 -10.49 2.15 -9.60
N LEU A 279 -9.90 3.08 -10.35
CA LEU A 279 -8.74 2.78 -11.19
C LEU A 279 -7.49 2.41 -10.38
N VAL A 280 -7.25 3.06 -9.24
CA VAL A 280 -6.14 2.66 -8.35
C VAL A 280 -6.34 1.23 -7.85
N GLN A 281 -7.55 0.87 -7.39
CA GLN A 281 -7.86 -0.49 -6.95
C GLN A 281 -7.71 -1.50 -8.09
N LEU A 282 -8.17 -1.15 -9.29
CA LEU A 282 -8.07 -2.02 -10.47
C LEU A 282 -6.61 -2.27 -10.88
N LEU A 283 -5.74 -1.25 -10.83
CA LEU A 283 -4.31 -1.43 -11.08
C LEU A 283 -3.66 -2.37 -10.06
N ILE A 284 -4.00 -2.26 -8.79
CA ILE A 284 -3.51 -3.17 -7.75
C ILE A 284 -4.02 -4.60 -8.03
N LEU A 285 -5.31 -4.76 -8.36
CA LEU A 285 -5.90 -6.04 -8.71
C LEU A 285 -5.26 -6.67 -9.94
N TYR A 286 -4.95 -5.87 -10.96
CA TYR A 286 -4.22 -6.32 -12.14
C TYR A 286 -2.92 -7.02 -11.75
N HIS A 287 -2.13 -6.42 -10.87
CA HIS A 287 -0.87 -7.01 -10.41
C HIS A 287 -1.09 -8.27 -9.57
N LEU A 288 -2.10 -8.30 -8.69
CA LEU A 288 -2.41 -9.47 -7.88
C LEU A 288 -2.85 -10.67 -8.73
N VAL A 289 -3.73 -10.43 -9.70
CA VAL A 289 -4.22 -11.48 -10.61
C VAL A 289 -3.13 -11.97 -11.54
N THR A 290 -2.32 -11.05 -12.08
CA THR A 290 -1.17 -11.40 -12.94
C THR A 290 -0.13 -12.21 -12.15
N ALA A 291 0.15 -11.84 -10.89
CA ALA A 291 1.02 -12.61 -10.00
C ALA A 291 0.49 -14.03 -9.77
N LYS A 292 -0.81 -14.16 -9.52
CA LYS A 292 -1.47 -15.47 -9.33
C LYS A 292 -1.38 -16.32 -10.60
N ALA A 293 -1.62 -15.72 -11.77
CA ALA A 293 -1.51 -16.41 -13.07
C ALA A 293 -0.07 -16.87 -13.32
N ALA A 294 0.94 -16.02 -13.08
CA ALA A 294 2.35 -16.38 -13.21
C ALA A 294 2.71 -17.60 -12.35
N LEU A 295 2.29 -17.63 -11.09
CA LEU A 295 2.51 -18.78 -10.21
C LEU A 295 1.78 -20.05 -10.70
N ALA A 296 0.58 -19.91 -11.23
CA ALA A 296 -0.19 -21.04 -11.77
C ALA A 296 0.48 -21.68 -12.99
N LEU A 297 1.25 -20.90 -13.75
CA LEU A 297 2.04 -21.33 -14.91
C LEU A 297 3.46 -21.79 -14.53
N GLY A 298 3.78 -21.90 -13.22
CA GLY A 298 5.08 -22.37 -12.74
C GLY A 298 6.17 -21.32 -12.65
N GLY A 299 5.84 -20.02 -12.77
CA GLY A 299 6.76 -18.90 -12.55
C GLY A 299 7.00 -18.64 -11.06
N GLU A 300 8.05 -17.87 -10.75
CA GLU A 300 8.41 -17.52 -9.35
C GLU A 300 7.62 -16.32 -8.80
N GLY A 301 7.01 -15.54 -9.65
CA GLY A 301 6.22 -14.34 -9.29
C GLY A 301 6.28 -13.26 -10.38
N PRO A 302 5.64 -12.10 -10.15
CA PRO A 302 5.47 -11.06 -11.16
C PRO A 302 6.67 -10.11 -11.29
N ARG A 303 7.64 -10.18 -10.37
CA ARG A 303 8.72 -9.17 -10.29
C ARG A 303 9.74 -9.34 -11.41
N THR A 304 10.14 -8.22 -12.00
CA THR A 304 11.27 -8.16 -12.95
C THR A 304 12.61 -8.30 -12.20
N ASP A 305 13.68 -8.68 -12.89
CA ASP A 305 15.03 -8.79 -12.28
C ASP A 305 15.51 -7.48 -11.63
N ALA A 306 15.07 -6.33 -12.15
CA ALA A 306 15.31 -5.02 -11.54
C ALA A 306 14.68 -4.87 -10.15
N GLY A 307 13.58 -5.59 -9.88
CA GLY A 307 12.87 -5.57 -8.60
C GLY A 307 13.46 -6.49 -7.53
N ASN A 308 14.35 -7.39 -7.88
CA ASN A 308 14.96 -8.37 -6.96
C ASN A 308 16.22 -7.87 -6.22
N GLY A 309 16.53 -6.58 -6.29
CA GLY A 309 17.60 -5.95 -5.49
C GLY A 309 19.05 -6.32 -5.86
N LYS A 310 19.27 -7.39 -6.63
CA LYS A 310 20.60 -7.88 -6.99
C LYS A 310 21.33 -7.04 -8.05
N ALA A 311 20.60 -6.20 -8.80
CA ALA A 311 21.20 -5.41 -9.89
C ALA A 311 21.89 -4.11 -9.42
N ASN A 312 21.51 -3.56 -8.27
CA ASN A 312 22.08 -2.29 -7.79
C ASN A 312 23.37 -2.45 -6.98
N GLU A 313 23.60 -3.58 -6.31
CA GLU A 313 24.84 -3.83 -5.58
C GLU A 313 26.02 -4.10 -6.53
N ALA A 314 25.78 -4.77 -7.66
CA ALA A 314 26.82 -5.02 -8.65
C ALA A 314 27.31 -3.72 -9.34
N LYS A 315 26.43 -2.72 -9.55
CA LYS A 315 26.83 -1.41 -10.12
C LYS A 315 27.48 -0.48 -9.10
N ALA A 316 27.05 -0.52 -7.84
CA ALA A 316 27.69 0.25 -6.76
C ALA A 316 29.07 -0.30 -6.39
N GLY A 317 29.25 -1.60 -6.37
CA GLY A 317 30.56 -2.26 -6.15
C GLY A 317 31.57 -2.00 -7.28
N SER A 318 31.09 -1.97 -8.54
CA SER A 318 31.93 -1.66 -9.71
C SER A 318 32.36 -0.19 -9.76
N ALA A 319 31.53 0.75 -9.33
CA ALA A 319 31.88 2.16 -9.26
C ALA A 319 32.88 2.46 -8.14
N ALA A 320 32.72 1.83 -6.97
CA ALA A 320 33.65 1.98 -5.84
C ALA A 320 35.04 1.35 -6.11
N GLN A 321 35.09 0.26 -6.88
CA GLN A 321 36.38 -0.33 -7.32
C GLN A 321 37.08 0.50 -8.40
N ALA A 322 36.34 1.17 -9.30
CA ALA A 322 36.93 2.03 -10.31
C ALA A 322 37.55 3.31 -9.71
N GLU A 323 36.95 3.88 -8.65
CA GLU A 323 37.53 5.01 -7.93
C GLU A 323 38.77 4.66 -7.07
N SER A 324 38.80 3.44 -6.51
CA SER A 324 39.96 2.99 -5.71
C SER A 324 41.21 2.66 -6.53
N VAL A 325 41.05 2.29 -7.80
CA VAL A 325 42.19 2.02 -8.71
C VAL A 325 42.78 3.30 -9.27
N SER A 326 41.99 4.35 -9.46
CA SER A 326 42.44 5.67 -9.92
C SER A 326 43.21 6.48 -8.85
N ALA A 327 43.06 6.14 -7.57
CA ALA A 327 43.71 6.85 -6.46
C ALA A 327 45.11 6.27 -6.07
N VAL A 328 45.54 5.16 -6.70
CA VAL A 328 46.84 4.51 -6.44
C VAL A 328 47.88 4.83 -7.54
N GLU A 329 47.46 5.43 -8.65
CA GLU A 329 48.34 5.85 -9.76
C GLU A 329 48.57 7.36 -9.90
N ALA A 330 48.29 8.15 -8.84
CA ALA A 330 48.60 9.60 -8.84
C ALA A 330 49.58 9.98 -7.73
#